data_aa91d8b6c90f4c7e723a7e7c1ca95e6e
#
_entry.id   aa91d8b6c90f4c7e723a7e7c1ca95e6e
#
_cell.length_a   1.000
_cell.length_b   1.000
_cell.length_c   1.000
_cell.angle_alpha   90.00
_cell.angle_beta   90.00
_cell.angle_gamma   90.00
#
_symmetry.space_group_name_H-M   'P 1'
#
loop_
_entity.id
_entity.type
_entity.pdbx_description
1 polymer ?
#
loop_
_entity_poly.entity_id
_entity_poly.type
_entity_poly.pdbx_seq_one_letter_code
_entity_poly.pdbx_strand_id
1 'polypeptide(L)'
;MVKELELRKEELANETIETIYFGGGTPSLLSKEEIETLLKAIHQNYKVIENPEITLEANPDDLSVRAQSRTIFEEYKLAGINRLSIGVQSFFEEDLKSMNRAHNSKEAKECLTMATRHFDNITVDLIYGVPNMSNERWRENLQIAFDFGVNHISSYALTVEPKTVLDSFVKNGKYPAPDETEAKEHFDILVAETAKNGFVHYEISNFGKPDYFSKHNTSYWLGKKYIGIGPSAHSFSKTHRSWNIANNAKYIKELQEGNLPNESEELTKEDQFNEYLMTGLRTIWGVSLNKVAEEFREQLVTSSKKFIDEGLLIIKRETKQSASSLSRCNEDRVLKTTAKGKFLADGLASELFIVK
;
A
#
# COMPACT_ATOMS: atom_id res chain seq x y z
N MET A 1 4.58 -18.21 -13.06
CA MET A 1 5.27 -16.96 -12.71
C MET A 1 6.66 -16.85 -13.39
N VAL A 2 7.62 -17.81 -13.23
CA VAL A 2 8.94 -17.73 -13.92
C VAL A 2 8.77 -17.54 -15.42
N LYS A 3 7.91 -18.34 -16.07
CA LYS A 3 7.65 -18.22 -17.51
C LYS A 3 7.06 -16.86 -17.91
N GLU A 4 6.19 -16.30 -17.07
CA GLU A 4 5.65 -14.96 -17.30
C GLU A 4 6.72 -13.88 -17.20
N LEU A 5 7.61 -13.95 -16.19
CA LEU A 5 8.77 -13.05 -16.07
C LEU A 5 9.63 -13.06 -17.34
N GLU A 6 9.87 -14.24 -17.93
CA GLU A 6 10.61 -14.37 -19.20
C GLU A 6 9.89 -13.71 -20.37
N LEU A 7 8.57 -13.96 -20.49
CA LEU A 7 7.76 -13.44 -21.61
C LEU A 7 7.61 -11.91 -21.56
N ARG A 8 7.60 -11.32 -20.36
CA ARG A 8 7.36 -9.89 -20.14
C ARG A 8 8.63 -9.06 -19.94
N LYS A 9 9.81 -9.62 -20.12
CA LYS A 9 11.09 -8.94 -19.84
C LYS A 9 11.28 -7.62 -20.61
N GLU A 10 10.72 -7.51 -21.80
CA GLU A 10 10.86 -6.31 -22.63
C GLU A 10 9.99 -5.14 -22.15
N GLU A 11 8.94 -5.38 -21.33
CA GLU A 11 8.06 -4.32 -20.83
C GLU A 11 8.77 -3.32 -19.93
N LEU A 12 9.83 -3.74 -19.23
CA LEU A 12 10.66 -2.93 -18.36
C LEU A 12 12.14 -2.87 -18.79
N ALA A 13 12.46 -3.20 -20.06
CA ALA A 13 13.84 -3.27 -20.56
C ALA A 13 14.66 -1.98 -20.34
N ASN A 14 14.00 -0.81 -20.36
CA ASN A 14 14.63 0.50 -20.16
C ASN A 14 14.50 1.03 -18.71
N GLU A 15 13.92 0.25 -17.83
CA GLU A 15 13.70 0.63 -16.43
C GLU A 15 14.65 -0.14 -15.51
N THR A 16 14.89 0.42 -14.34
CA THR A 16 15.64 -0.28 -13.29
C THR A 16 14.71 -0.57 -12.12
N ILE A 17 14.64 -1.84 -11.71
CA ILE A 17 13.77 -2.30 -10.63
C ILE A 17 14.36 -1.85 -9.29
N GLU A 18 13.58 -1.09 -8.55
CA GLU A 18 13.94 -0.60 -7.22
C GLU A 18 13.29 -1.43 -6.10
N THR A 19 12.15 -2.07 -6.41
CA THR A 19 11.38 -2.83 -5.42
C THR A 19 10.84 -4.13 -6.00
N ILE A 20 10.80 -5.17 -5.17
CA ILE A 20 10.15 -6.45 -5.47
C ILE A 20 9.19 -6.72 -4.31
N TYR A 21 7.95 -7.07 -4.62
CA TYR A 21 6.91 -7.23 -3.62
C TYR A 21 6.18 -8.56 -3.80
N PHE A 22 6.31 -9.43 -2.81
CA PHE A 22 5.54 -10.67 -2.71
C PHE A 22 4.27 -10.37 -1.94
N GLY A 23 3.14 -10.25 -2.67
CA GLY A 23 1.83 -9.91 -2.12
C GLY A 23 0.71 -10.66 -2.80
N GLY A 24 -0.49 -10.54 -2.24
CA GLY A 24 -1.68 -11.20 -2.75
C GLY A 24 -1.71 -12.72 -2.48
N GLY A 25 -2.85 -13.24 -2.15
CA GLY A 25 -2.96 -14.61 -1.63
C GLY A 25 -2.29 -14.74 -0.26
N THR A 26 -1.32 -15.66 -0.12
CA THR A 26 -0.59 -15.88 1.13
C THR A 26 0.90 -16.15 0.82
N PRO A 27 1.70 -15.12 0.55
CA PRO A 27 3.11 -15.29 0.16
C PRO A 27 3.97 -15.96 1.24
N SER A 28 3.59 -15.85 2.51
CA SER A 28 4.24 -16.52 3.64
C SER A 28 4.19 -18.06 3.58
N LEU A 29 3.40 -18.64 2.68
CA LEU A 29 3.40 -20.09 2.44
C LEU A 29 4.50 -20.55 1.49
N LEU A 30 5.14 -19.62 0.75
CA LEU A 30 6.25 -19.97 -0.16
C LEU A 30 7.43 -20.53 0.64
N SER A 31 8.05 -21.56 0.10
CA SER A 31 9.33 -22.05 0.61
C SER A 31 10.47 -21.11 0.23
N LYS A 32 11.59 -21.23 0.94
CA LYS A 32 12.82 -20.50 0.61
C LYS A 32 13.24 -20.72 -0.85
N GLU A 33 13.20 -21.97 -1.31
CA GLU A 33 13.60 -22.37 -2.67
C GLU A 33 12.68 -21.75 -3.75
N GLU A 34 11.40 -21.61 -3.45
CA GLU A 34 10.44 -20.95 -4.35
C GLU A 34 10.71 -19.44 -4.44
N ILE A 35 10.97 -18.79 -3.31
CA ILE A 35 11.37 -17.36 -3.27
C ILE A 35 12.69 -17.16 -4.04
N GLU A 36 13.71 -17.96 -3.77
CA GLU A 36 15.01 -17.89 -4.47
C GLU A 36 14.84 -18.12 -5.99
N THR A 37 13.97 -19.05 -6.40
CA THR A 37 13.68 -19.32 -7.82
C THR A 37 13.08 -18.11 -8.51
N LEU A 38 12.12 -17.44 -7.85
CA LEU A 38 11.48 -16.22 -8.39
C LEU A 38 12.47 -15.05 -8.44
N LEU A 39 13.23 -14.81 -7.37
CA LEU A 39 14.24 -13.76 -7.34
C LEU A 39 15.33 -13.97 -8.38
N LYS A 40 15.79 -15.21 -8.56
CA LYS A 40 16.74 -15.56 -9.62
C LYS A 40 16.19 -15.24 -11.00
N ALA A 41 14.94 -15.60 -11.26
CA ALA A 41 14.29 -15.30 -12.55
C ALA A 41 14.16 -13.78 -12.76
N ILE A 42 13.87 -13.00 -11.72
CA ILE A 42 13.81 -11.54 -11.79
C ILE A 42 15.20 -10.98 -12.15
N HIS A 43 16.25 -11.37 -11.44
CA HIS A 43 17.60 -10.87 -11.70
C HIS A 43 18.18 -11.31 -13.06
N GLN A 44 17.69 -12.42 -13.62
CA GLN A 44 18.08 -12.88 -14.97
C GLN A 44 17.41 -12.10 -16.09
N ASN A 45 16.20 -11.60 -15.87
CA ASN A 45 15.38 -10.99 -16.93
C ASN A 45 15.28 -9.48 -16.81
N TYR A 46 15.58 -8.89 -15.65
CA TYR A 46 15.41 -7.46 -15.39
C TYR A 46 16.66 -6.84 -14.77
N LYS A 47 16.86 -5.56 -15.03
CA LYS A 47 17.90 -4.77 -14.37
C LYS A 47 17.41 -4.37 -12.98
N VAL A 48 18.03 -4.89 -11.93
CA VAL A 48 17.69 -4.59 -10.53
C VAL A 48 18.81 -3.75 -9.92
N ILE A 49 18.47 -2.76 -9.08
CA ILE A 49 19.49 -2.01 -8.31
C ILE A 49 20.22 -2.94 -7.34
N GLU A 50 21.38 -2.50 -6.85
CA GLU A 50 22.21 -3.29 -5.92
C GLU A 50 21.49 -3.64 -4.61
N ASN A 51 20.70 -2.71 -4.06
CA ASN A 51 19.98 -2.86 -2.78
C ASN A 51 18.47 -2.59 -2.95
N PRO A 52 17.71 -3.49 -3.62
CA PRO A 52 16.29 -3.33 -3.82
C PRO A 52 15.54 -3.53 -2.50
N GLU A 53 14.40 -2.87 -2.34
CA GLU A 53 13.44 -3.25 -1.30
C GLU A 53 12.71 -4.52 -1.73
N ILE A 54 12.88 -5.61 -0.97
CA ILE A 54 12.21 -6.90 -1.24
C ILE A 54 11.29 -7.20 -0.07
N THR A 55 10.00 -7.01 -0.29
CA THR A 55 8.95 -7.16 0.73
C THR A 55 8.24 -8.50 0.60
N LEU A 56 7.93 -9.13 1.74
CA LEU A 56 7.05 -10.28 1.83
C LEU A 56 5.87 -9.96 2.77
N GLU A 57 4.64 -10.15 2.26
CA GLU A 57 3.43 -10.14 3.10
C GLU A 57 3.33 -11.45 3.89
N ALA A 58 2.91 -11.34 5.15
CA ALA A 58 2.78 -12.50 6.02
C ALA A 58 1.61 -12.35 7.01
N ASN A 59 0.99 -13.48 7.35
CA ASN A 59 0.04 -13.54 8.46
C ASN A 59 0.74 -14.12 9.72
N PRO A 60 0.38 -13.67 10.91
CA PRO A 60 0.96 -14.17 12.15
C PRO A 60 0.84 -15.69 12.34
N ASP A 61 -0.30 -16.29 11.96
CA ASP A 61 -0.53 -17.74 12.05
C ASP A 61 0.41 -18.56 11.17
N ASP A 62 0.70 -18.13 9.95
CA ASP A 62 1.65 -18.79 9.06
C ASP A 62 3.08 -18.79 9.63
N LEU A 63 3.43 -17.74 10.34
CA LEU A 63 4.76 -17.53 10.92
C LEU A 63 4.89 -18.17 12.31
N SER A 64 3.82 -18.19 13.11
CA SER A 64 3.84 -18.74 14.47
C SER A 64 4.02 -20.26 14.48
N VAL A 65 3.35 -20.99 13.59
CA VAL A 65 3.49 -22.45 13.47
C VAL A 65 4.89 -22.85 13.01
N ARG A 66 5.52 -22.04 12.15
CA ARG A 66 6.88 -22.26 11.65
C ARG A 66 7.96 -21.69 12.57
N ALA A 67 7.64 -20.71 13.42
CA ALA A 67 8.59 -20.11 14.37
C ALA A 67 9.05 -21.05 15.48
N GLN A 68 8.43 -22.20 15.65
CA GLN A 68 8.96 -23.27 16.51
C GLN A 68 10.22 -23.93 15.94
N SER A 69 10.43 -23.86 14.63
CA SER A 69 11.73 -24.11 14.02
C SER A 69 12.41 -22.75 13.83
N ARG A 70 13.56 -22.54 14.43
CA ARG A 70 14.40 -21.32 14.44
C ARG A 70 14.63 -20.65 13.07
N THR A 71 13.99 -21.07 12.00
CA THR A 71 14.52 -20.95 10.65
C THR A 71 13.70 -20.06 9.70
N ILE A 72 12.38 -19.81 9.93
CA ILE A 72 11.58 -19.17 8.87
C ILE A 72 12.04 -17.73 8.57
N PHE A 73 12.28 -16.91 9.60
CA PHE A 73 12.75 -15.52 9.41
C PHE A 73 14.19 -15.47 8.89
N GLU A 74 15.03 -16.41 9.33
CA GLU A 74 16.39 -16.56 8.80
C GLU A 74 16.35 -17.03 7.35
N GLU A 75 15.48 -17.98 7.01
CA GLU A 75 15.29 -18.47 5.64
C GLU A 75 14.84 -17.35 4.70
N TYR A 76 13.87 -16.52 5.10
CA TYR A 76 13.45 -15.38 4.32
C TYR A 76 14.60 -14.38 4.10
N LYS A 77 15.37 -14.09 5.15
CA LYS A 77 16.52 -13.20 5.06
C LYS A 77 17.60 -13.76 4.14
N LEU A 78 17.89 -15.06 4.23
CA LEU A 78 18.84 -15.76 3.35
C LEU A 78 18.33 -15.80 1.90
N ALA A 79 17.02 -15.91 1.68
CA ALA A 79 16.43 -15.85 0.35
C ALA A 79 16.50 -14.44 -0.26
N GLY A 80 16.81 -13.40 0.54
CA GLY A 80 16.93 -12.02 0.06
C GLY A 80 15.80 -11.09 0.47
N ILE A 81 14.80 -11.55 1.22
CA ILE A 81 13.75 -10.68 1.79
C ILE A 81 14.41 -9.73 2.79
N ASN A 82 14.12 -8.44 2.69
CA ASN A 82 14.66 -7.42 3.61
C ASN A 82 13.59 -6.54 4.25
N ARG A 83 12.31 -6.77 3.94
CA ARG A 83 11.16 -6.10 4.52
C ARG A 83 10.01 -7.09 4.71
N LEU A 84 9.30 -6.97 5.84
CA LEU A 84 8.07 -7.73 6.11
C LEU A 84 6.86 -6.79 6.22
N SER A 85 5.69 -7.22 5.71
CA SER A 85 4.40 -6.61 5.99
C SER A 85 3.54 -7.65 6.72
N ILE A 86 3.24 -7.41 8.00
CA ILE A 86 2.63 -8.40 8.86
C ILE A 86 1.18 -7.99 9.18
N GLY A 87 0.24 -8.77 8.69
CA GLY A 87 -1.19 -8.55 8.84
C GLY A 87 -1.72 -8.87 10.25
N VAL A 88 -1.33 -8.10 11.25
CA VAL A 88 -1.75 -8.26 12.65
C VAL A 88 -3.22 -7.91 12.85
N GLN A 89 -3.68 -6.83 12.24
CA GLN A 89 -5.03 -6.26 12.27
C GLN A 89 -5.46 -5.72 13.64
N SER A 90 -5.30 -6.47 14.73
CA SER A 90 -5.49 -6.06 16.13
C SER A 90 -4.69 -6.95 17.06
N PHE A 91 -4.39 -6.45 18.27
CA PHE A 91 -3.81 -7.22 19.37
C PHE A 91 -4.86 -7.70 20.38
N PHE A 92 -6.15 -7.60 20.06
CA PHE A 92 -7.27 -8.00 20.92
C PHE A 92 -8.09 -9.12 20.28
N GLU A 93 -8.35 -10.16 21.07
CA GLU A 93 -9.10 -11.35 20.65
C GLU A 93 -10.49 -11.04 20.08
N GLU A 94 -11.18 -10.07 20.68
CA GLU A 94 -12.52 -9.68 20.29
C GLU A 94 -12.54 -9.11 18.88
N ASP A 95 -11.58 -8.24 18.57
CA ASP A 95 -11.45 -7.60 17.25
C ASP A 95 -11.05 -8.66 16.21
N LEU A 96 -10.06 -9.51 16.51
CA LEU A 96 -9.61 -10.56 15.60
C LEU A 96 -10.73 -11.54 15.25
N LYS A 97 -11.52 -11.96 16.25
CA LYS A 97 -12.69 -12.81 16.04
C LYS A 97 -13.76 -12.13 15.21
N SER A 98 -14.01 -10.84 15.46
CA SER A 98 -15.00 -10.07 14.71
C SER A 98 -14.62 -9.94 13.22
N MET A 99 -13.34 -9.84 12.92
CA MET A 99 -12.78 -9.80 11.57
C MET A 99 -12.51 -11.20 10.98
N ASN A 100 -12.90 -12.26 11.67
CA ASN A 100 -12.69 -13.65 11.26
C ASN A 100 -11.21 -13.97 10.93
N ARG A 101 -10.27 -13.47 11.76
CA ARG A 101 -8.85 -13.76 11.58
C ARG A 101 -8.51 -15.16 12.13
N ALA A 102 -7.58 -15.85 11.45
CA ALA A 102 -7.15 -17.19 11.82
C ALA A 102 -6.24 -17.18 13.07
N HIS A 103 -5.38 -16.15 13.18
CA HIS A 103 -4.48 -15.98 14.32
C HIS A 103 -5.18 -15.32 15.51
N ASN A 104 -4.61 -15.50 16.67
CA ASN A 104 -5.01 -14.90 17.94
C ASN A 104 -3.98 -13.84 18.40
N SER A 105 -4.34 -13.09 19.46
CA SER A 105 -3.51 -12.02 20.03
C SER A 105 -2.11 -12.50 20.47
N LYS A 106 -2.02 -13.74 21.02
CA LYS A 106 -0.76 -14.31 21.46
C LYS A 106 0.16 -14.60 20.27
N GLU A 107 -0.38 -15.23 19.22
CA GLU A 107 0.35 -15.52 17.98
C GLU A 107 0.86 -14.25 17.29
N ALA A 108 0.04 -13.18 17.26
CA ALA A 108 0.46 -11.89 16.72
C ALA A 108 1.67 -11.31 17.49
N LYS A 109 1.65 -11.35 18.83
CA LYS A 109 2.75 -10.85 19.68
C LYS A 109 4.00 -11.73 19.58
N GLU A 110 3.85 -13.05 19.54
CA GLU A 110 4.96 -13.99 19.35
C GLU A 110 5.61 -13.80 17.97
N CYS A 111 4.81 -13.66 16.92
CA CYS A 111 5.27 -13.37 15.57
C CYS A 111 6.13 -12.10 15.54
N LEU A 112 5.62 -10.97 16.08
CA LEU A 112 6.38 -9.71 16.12
C LEU A 112 7.64 -9.82 16.97
N THR A 113 7.59 -10.53 18.12
CA THR A 113 8.77 -10.77 18.95
C THR A 113 9.89 -11.46 18.16
N MET A 114 9.52 -12.38 17.29
CA MET A 114 10.50 -13.09 16.44
C MET A 114 10.92 -12.23 15.23
N ALA A 115 9.96 -11.59 14.56
CA ALA A 115 10.23 -10.78 13.38
C ALA A 115 11.22 -9.65 13.69
N THR A 116 11.04 -8.93 14.80
CA THR A 116 11.89 -7.78 15.20
C THR A 116 13.31 -8.19 15.58
N ARG A 117 13.59 -9.47 15.86
CA ARG A 117 14.95 -9.98 16.06
C ARG A 117 15.72 -10.17 14.76
N HIS A 118 15.01 -10.38 13.65
CA HIS A 118 15.62 -10.71 12.37
C HIS A 118 15.51 -9.58 11.34
N PHE A 119 14.47 -8.75 11.42
CA PHE A 119 14.19 -7.67 10.48
C PHE A 119 14.06 -6.34 11.21
N ASP A 120 14.69 -5.31 10.67
CA ASP A 120 14.56 -3.93 11.12
C ASP A 120 13.41 -3.20 10.37
N ASN A 121 13.19 -3.56 9.10
CA ASN A 121 12.15 -2.97 8.27
C ASN A 121 10.87 -3.81 8.29
N ILE A 122 9.97 -3.49 9.20
CA ILE A 122 8.71 -4.20 9.40
C ILE A 122 7.56 -3.21 9.32
N THR A 123 6.54 -3.56 8.54
CA THR A 123 5.20 -2.98 8.61
C THR A 123 4.32 -3.86 9.48
N VAL A 124 3.56 -3.22 10.35
CA VAL A 124 2.41 -3.83 11.03
C VAL A 124 1.14 -3.25 10.42
N ASP A 125 0.28 -4.13 9.92
CA ASP A 125 -1.02 -3.73 9.39
C ASP A 125 -2.06 -3.80 10.51
N LEU A 126 -2.79 -2.69 10.74
CA LEU A 126 -3.83 -2.56 11.75
C LEU A 126 -5.15 -2.09 11.12
N ILE A 127 -6.27 -2.54 11.66
CA ILE A 127 -7.61 -2.13 11.22
C ILE A 127 -8.29 -1.35 12.35
N TYR A 128 -8.77 -0.15 12.03
CA TYR A 128 -9.56 0.70 12.95
C TYR A 128 -11.01 0.82 12.46
N GLY A 129 -11.87 1.48 13.27
CA GLY A 129 -13.30 1.59 12.96
C GLY A 129 -14.03 0.24 13.03
N VAL A 130 -13.47 -0.71 13.77
CA VAL A 130 -14.10 -2.00 14.05
C VAL A 130 -15.24 -1.75 15.04
N PRO A 131 -16.48 -2.19 14.77
CA PRO A 131 -17.59 -2.02 15.69
C PRO A 131 -17.29 -2.52 17.10
N ASN A 132 -17.64 -1.73 18.10
CA ASN A 132 -17.37 -1.95 19.53
C ASN A 132 -15.87 -1.85 19.93
N MET A 133 -14.99 -1.37 19.08
CA MET A 133 -13.62 -1.01 19.46
C MET A 133 -13.65 0.36 20.13
N SER A 134 -13.33 0.43 21.44
CA SER A 134 -13.24 1.74 22.10
C SER A 134 -12.00 2.52 21.72
N ASN A 135 -12.04 3.84 21.91
CA ASN A 135 -10.89 4.72 21.69
C ASN A 135 -9.67 4.31 22.54
N GLU A 136 -9.89 3.77 23.76
CA GLU A 136 -8.83 3.28 24.65
C GLU A 136 -8.21 2.02 24.08
N ARG A 137 -9.03 1.05 23.60
CA ARG A 137 -8.55 -0.19 22.97
C ARG A 137 -7.75 0.14 21.70
N TRP A 138 -8.20 1.11 20.92
CA TRP A 138 -7.46 1.56 19.74
C TRP A 138 -6.09 2.16 20.11
N ARG A 139 -6.03 3.02 21.13
CA ARG A 139 -4.75 3.55 21.63
C ARG A 139 -3.82 2.44 22.13
N GLU A 140 -4.36 1.43 22.81
CA GLU A 140 -3.57 0.29 23.28
C GLU A 140 -3.05 -0.56 22.13
N ASN A 141 -3.82 -0.78 21.04
CA ASN A 141 -3.34 -1.41 19.82
C ASN A 141 -2.11 -0.68 19.26
N LEU A 142 -2.18 0.65 19.15
CA LEU A 142 -1.07 1.46 18.66
C LEU A 142 0.14 1.40 19.61
N GLN A 143 -0.09 1.49 20.93
CA GLN A 143 0.97 1.43 21.92
C GLN A 143 1.72 0.09 21.88
N ILE A 144 1.00 -1.03 21.76
CA ILE A 144 1.62 -2.34 21.61
C ILE A 144 2.52 -2.37 20.35
N ALA A 145 2.07 -1.83 19.21
CA ALA A 145 2.88 -1.76 18.01
C ALA A 145 4.15 -0.90 18.23
N PHE A 146 4.03 0.25 18.91
CA PHE A 146 5.18 1.09 19.25
C PHE A 146 6.17 0.39 20.18
N ASP A 147 5.68 -0.36 21.18
CA ASP A 147 6.52 -1.09 22.15
C ASP A 147 7.34 -2.20 21.48
N PHE A 148 6.85 -2.79 20.38
CA PHE A 148 7.63 -3.70 19.55
C PHE A 148 8.73 -3.00 18.74
N GLY A 149 8.76 -1.68 18.73
CA GLY A 149 9.79 -0.90 18.02
C GLY A 149 9.65 -0.93 16.51
N VAL A 150 8.45 -1.22 15.96
CA VAL A 150 8.23 -1.20 14.51
C VAL A 150 8.43 0.20 13.95
N ASN A 151 8.91 0.26 12.71
CA ASN A 151 9.26 1.52 12.05
C ASN A 151 8.22 1.97 11.01
N HIS A 152 7.22 1.12 10.73
CA HIS A 152 6.16 1.41 9.79
C HIS A 152 4.84 0.78 10.24
N ILE A 153 3.75 1.53 10.07
CA ILE A 153 2.38 1.07 10.32
C ILE A 153 1.56 1.36 9.06
N SER A 154 0.86 0.34 8.56
CA SER A 154 -0.24 0.50 7.62
C SER A 154 -1.54 0.34 8.39
N SER A 155 -2.47 1.29 8.25
CA SER A 155 -3.72 1.22 8.99
C SER A 155 -4.90 1.64 8.12
N TYR A 156 -5.93 0.79 8.12
CA TYR A 156 -7.10 0.92 7.26
C TYR A 156 -8.36 0.96 8.10
N ALA A 157 -9.33 1.78 7.67
CA ALA A 157 -10.69 1.68 8.22
C ALA A 157 -11.32 0.35 7.81
N LEU A 158 -12.07 -0.28 8.71
CA LEU A 158 -12.84 -1.46 8.36
C LEU A 158 -13.87 -1.09 7.28
N THR A 159 -13.74 -1.71 6.11
CA THR A 159 -14.68 -1.55 4.98
C THR A 159 -15.49 -2.82 4.79
N VAL A 160 -16.76 -2.67 4.48
CA VAL A 160 -17.66 -3.78 4.17
C VAL A 160 -17.80 -3.90 2.67
N GLU A 161 -16.96 -4.73 2.08
CA GLU A 161 -16.96 -4.95 0.63
C GLU A 161 -18.21 -5.73 0.19
N PRO A 162 -18.91 -5.29 -0.88
CA PRO A 162 -20.09 -5.97 -1.40
C PRO A 162 -19.83 -7.45 -1.73
N LYS A 163 -20.81 -8.30 -1.47
CA LYS A 163 -20.78 -9.75 -1.73
C LYS A 163 -19.81 -10.55 -0.85
N THR A 164 -19.26 -9.95 0.20
CA THR A 164 -18.47 -10.68 1.22
C THR A 164 -19.37 -11.30 2.28
N VAL A 165 -18.78 -12.20 3.09
CA VAL A 165 -19.48 -12.76 4.26
C VAL A 165 -19.85 -11.66 5.26
N LEU A 166 -18.96 -10.68 5.45
CA LEU A 166 -19.19 -9.53 6.32
C LEU A 166 -20.38 -8.68 5.81
N ASP A 167 -20.45 -8.41 4.51
CA ASP A 167 -21.60 -7.71 3.88
C ASP A 167 -22.91 -8.43 4.18
N SER A 168 -22.92 -9.76 4.04
CA SER A 168 -24.08 -10.57 4.37
C SER A 168 -24.44 -10.47 5.86
N PHE A 169 -23.48 -10.49 6.76
CA PHE A 169 -23.73 -10.40 8.21
C PHE A 169 -24.26 -9.02 8.61
N VAL A 170 -23.74 -7.95 8.03
CA VAL A 170 -24.22 -6.59 8.25
C VAL A 170 -25.66 -6.45 7.74
N LYS A 171 -25.93 -6.87 6.50
CA LYS A 171 -27.28 -6.80 5.90
C LYS A 171 -28.33 -7.59 6.68
N ASN A 172 -27.94 -8.71 7.31
CA ASN A 172 -28.82 -9.55 8.09
C ASN A 172 -28.86 -9.20 9.60
N GLY A 173 -28.21 -8.10 10.01
CA GLY A 173 -28.18 -7.64 11.40
C GLY A 173 -27.39 -8.57 12.36
N LYS A 174 -26.57 -9.47 11.82
CA LYS A 174 -25.71 -10.36 12.62
C LYS A 174 -24.39 -9.69 13.05
N TYR A 175 -24.01 -8.63 12.36
CA TYR A 175 -22.86 -7.81 12.67
C TYR A 175 -23.23 -6.34 12.51
N PRO A 176 -22.85 -5.46 13.45
CA PRO A 176 -23.14 -4.03 13.32
C PRO A 176 -22.40 -3.42 12.14
N ALA A 177 -23.02 -2.46 11.46
CA ALA A 177 -22.34 -1.71 10.43
C ALA A 177 -21.22 -0.84 11.06
N PRO A 178 -20.08 -0.66 10.38
CA PRO A 178 -19.08 0.32 10.80
C PRO A 178 -19.68 1.72 10.89
N ASP A 179 -19.29 2.48 11.90
CA ASP A 179 -19.72 3.87 12.10
C ASP A 179 -18.63 4.82 11.60
N GLU A 180 -19.01 5.74 10.69
CA GLU A 180 -18.05 6.69 10.09
C GLU A 180 -17.52 7.69 11.12
N THR A 181 -18.31 8.04 12.15
CA THR A 181 -17.89 8.96 13.22
C THR A 181 -16.83 8.29 14.10
N GLU A 182 -17.06 7.04 14.50
CA GLU A 182 -16.07 6.25 15.26
C GLU A 182 -14.80 6.03 14.42
N ALA A 183 -14.94 5.71 13.14
CA ALA A 183 -13.80 5.55 12.23
C ALA A 183 -12.99 6.86 12.11
N LYS A 184 -13.65 8.01 12.05
CA LYS A 184 -13.00 9.32 12.03
C LYS A 184 -12.26 9.61 13.35
N GLU A 185 -12.86 9.32 14.49
CA GLU A 185 -12.21 9.47 15.79
C GLU A 185 -10.97 8.58 15.90
N HIS A 186 -11.07 7.31 15.49
CA HIS A 186 -9.92 6.39 15.46
C HIS A 186 -8.81 6.88 14.51
N PHE A 187 -9.19 7.45 13.36
CA PHE A 187 -8.21 8.06 12.45
C PHE A 187 -7.48 9.23 13.10
N ASP A 188 -8.19 10.11 13.80
CA ASP A 188 -7.58 11.24 14.49
C ASP A 188 -6.63 10.78 15.62
N ILE A 189 -7.01 9.73 16.35
CA ILE A 189 -6.15 9.07 17.34
C ILE A 189 -4.89 8.52 16.66
N LEU A 190 -5.05 7.78 15.57
CA LEU A 190 -3.95 7.22 14.80
C LEU A 190 -2.94 8.29 14.38
N VAL A 191 -3.42 9.38 13.78
CA VAL A 191 -2.57 10.50 13.35
C VAL A 191 -1.85 11.14 14.54
N ALA A 192 -2.54 11.35 15.66
CA ALA A 192 -1.95 11.98 16.85
C ALA A 192 -0.91 11.09 17.53
N GLU A 193 -1.23 9.80 17.74
CA GLU A 193 -0.32 8.88 18.44
C GLU A 193 0.90 8.52 17.60
N THR A 194 0.75 8.31 16.28
CA THR A 194 1.89 8.08 15.40
C THR A 194 2.84 9.28 15.34
N ALA A 195 2.29 10.51 15.28
CA ALA A 195 3.12 11.72 15.28
C ALA A 195 3.92 11.87 16.58
N LYS A 196 3.33 11.58 17.76
CA LYS A 196 4.03 11.58 19.05
C LYS A 196 5.18 10.58 19.12
N ASN A 197 5.06 9.46 18.37
CA ASN A 197 6.05 8.40 18.32
C ASN A 197 7.04 8.56 17.15
N GLY A 198 7.09 9.73 16.51
CA GLY A 198 8.07 10.08 15.48
C GLY A 198 7.77 9.51 14.08
N PHE A 199 6.55 9.06 13.84
CA PHE A 199 6.11 8.63 12.50
C PHE A 199 5.66 9.82 11.68
N VAL A 200 5.91 9.76 10.39
CA VAL A 200 5.38 10.68 9.38
C VAL A 200 4.18 10.02 8.71
N HIS A 201 3.06 10.69 8.73
CA HIS A 201 1.87 10.30 7.97
C HIS A 201 2.06 10.66 6.50
N TYR A 202 2.72 9.81 5.73
CA TYR A 202 3.15 10.12 4.36
C TYR A 202 2.13 9.78 3.29
N GLU A 203 1.18 8.91 3.61
CA GLU A 203 0.02 8.57 2.77
C GLU A 203 -1.15 8.21 3.70
N ILE A 204 -2.39 8.28 3.23
CA ILE A 204 -3.62 8.16 4.03
C ILE A 204 -3.58 6.99 5.01
N SER A 205 -3.14 5.83 4.54
CA SER A 205 -3.12 4.59 5.31
C SER A 205 -1.74 4.22 5.83
N ASN A 206 -0.69 4.99 5.50
CA ASN A 206 0.69 4.60 5.76
C ASN A 206 1.44 5.64 6.60
N PHE A 207 2.04 5.15 7.67
CA PHE A 207 2.80 5.91 8.65
C PHE A 207 4.18 5.27 8.80
N GLY A 208 5.24 6.01 8.56
CA GLY A 208 6.60 5.50 8.64
C GLY A 208 7.51 6.47 9.38
N LYS A 209 8.50 5.94 10.11
CA LYS A 209 9.62 6.78 10.58
C LYS A 209 10.44 7.25 9.38
N PRO A 210 11.19 8.35 9.48
CA PRO A 210 12.14 8.73 8.44
C PRO A 210 12.99 7.54 8.00
N ASP A 211 13.20 7.38 6.70
CA ASP A 211 13.93 6.29 6.03
C ASP A 211 13.22 4.92 6.00
N TYR A 212 12.04 4.78 6.63
CA TYR A 212 11.25 3.53 6.65
C TYR A 212 9.94 3.61 5.87
N PHE A 213 9.77 4.61 5.02
CA PHE A 213 8.61 4.62 4.11
C PHE A 213 8.71 3.43 3.16
N SER A 214 7.60 2.71 2.97
CA SER A 214 7.56 1.64 1.96
C SER A 214 7.88 2.22 0.58
N LYS A 215 9.02 1.83 0.02
CA LYS A 215 9.43 2.29 -1.32
C LYS A 215 8.47 1.77 -2.38
N HIS A 216 7.98 0.54 -2.19
CA HIS A 216 7.03 -0.08 -3.09
C HIS A 216 5.71 0.69 -3.13
N ASN A 217 5.06 0.91 -1.96
CA ASN A 217 3.81 1.68 -1.89
C ASN A 217 4.01 3.12 -2.38
N THR A 218 5.11 3.76 -2.00
CA THR A 218 5.46 5.10 -2.48
C THR A 218 5.55 5.16 -4.00
N SER A 219 6.06 4.12 -4.64
CA SER A 219 6.18 4.05 -6.11
C SER A 219 4.82 4.09 -6.81
N TYR A 220 3.79 3.41 -6.27
CA TYR A 220 2.42 3.53 -6.77
C TYR A 220 1.89 4.96 -6.68
N TRP A 221 2.04 5.59 -5.51
CA TRP A 221 1.54 6.94 -5.27
C TRP A 221 2.26 8.00 -6.11
N LEU A 222 3.50 7.75 -6.49
CA LEU A 222 4.27 8.62 -7.37
C LEU A 222 4.10 8.31 -8.86
N GLY A 223 3.20 7.38 -9.22
CA GLY A 223 2.90 7.00 -10.61
C GLY A 223 4.08 6.37 -11.32
N LYS A 224 4.95 5.62 -10.61
CA LYS A 224 6.01 4.83 -11.25
C LYS A 224 5.40 3.63 -11.97
N LYS A 225 6.07 3.18 -13.04
CA LYS A 225 5.70 1.96 -13.74
C LYS A 225 5.90 0.75 -12.84
N TYR A 226 5.05 -0.23 -12.97
CA TYR A 226 5.20 -1.52 -12.32
C TYR A 226 4.63 -2.65 -13.18
N ILE A 227 5.13 -3.85 -12.96
CA ILE A 227 4.67 -5.08 -13.58
C ILE A 227 4.18 -6.03 -12.49
N GLY A 228 2.95 -6.50 -12.62
CA GLY A 228 2.37 -7.51 -11.76
C GLY A 228 2.48 -8.88 -12.39
N ILE A 229 2.96 -9.86 -11.63
CA ILE A 229 3.21 -11.23 -12.04
C ILE A 229 2.34 -12.18 -11.23
N GLY A 230 1.60 -13.02 -11.88
CA GLY A 230 0.69 -13.98 -11.25
C GLY A 230 -0.78 -13.72 -11.59
N PRO A 231 -1.68 -14.64 -11.22
CA PRO A 231 -3.13 -14.48 -11.47
C PRO A 231 -3.66 -13.21 -10.79
N SER A 232 -4.57 -12.50 -11.45
CA SER A 232 -5.15 -11.22 -11.02
C SER A 232 -4.16 -10.07 -10.85
N ALA A 233 -2.88 -10.24 -11.10
CA ALA A 233 -1.89 -9.18 -10.90
C ALA A 233 -2.08 -8.05 -11.91
N HIS A 234 -2.00 -6.81 -11.44
CA HIS A 234 -2.14 -5.61 -12.24
C HIS A 234 -0.77 -5.03 -12.60
N SER A 235 -0.71 -4.36 -13.74
CA SER A 235 0.48 -3.64 -14.22
C SER A 235 0.11 -2.25 -14.70
N PHE A 236 1.08 -1.33 -14.66
CA PHE A 236 0.89 0.04 -15.07
C PHE A 236 2.12 0.59 -15.79
N SER A 237 1.91 1.18 -16.96
CA SER A 237 2.99 1.72 -17.81
C SER A 237 2.91 3.25 -18.01
N LYS A 238 2.10 3.95 -17.26
CA LYS A 238 1.68 5.37 -17.36
C LYS A 238 0.58 5.62 -18.39
N THR A 239 0.61 4.96 -19.52
CA THR A 239 -0.38 5.12 -20.61
C THR A 239 -1.29 3.91 -20.77
N HIS A 240 -0.92 2.79 -20.17
CA HIS A 240 -1.72 1.56 -20.20
C HIS A 240 -1.80 0.96 -18.80
N ARG A 241 -2.93 0.35 -18.52
CA ARG A 241 -3.12 -0.57 -17.40
C ARG A 241 -3.39 -1.95 -17.96
N SER A 242 -2.86 -2.97 -17.33
CA SER A 242 -3.17 -4.35 -17.69
C SER A 242 -3.35 -5.20 -16.44
N TRP A 243 -4.05 -6.31 -16.59
CA TRP A 243 -4.29 -7.27 -15.51
C TRP A 243 -4.31 -8.69 -16.05
N ASN A 244 -3.78 -9.59 -15.27
CA ASN A 244 -3.81 -11.01 -15.58
C ASN A 244 -5.18 -11.60 -15.23
N ILE A 245 -5.57 -12.65 -15.96
CA ILE A 245 -6.81 -13.39 -15.66
C ILE A 245 -6.76 -13.95 -14.23
N ALA A 246 -7.90 -13.89 -13.53
CA ALA A 246 -8.00 -14.34 -12.15
C ALA A 246 -8.01 -15.87 -11.97
N ASN A 247 -8.32 -16.63 -13.01
CA ASN A 247 -8.45 -18.09 -12.95
C ASN A 247 -7.11 -18.79 -13.05
N ASN A 248 -6.64 -19.40 -11.95
CA ASN A 248 -5.34 -20.08 -11.86
C ASN A 248 -5.13 -21.15 -12.94
N ALA A 249 -6.14 -21.97 -13.20
CA ALA A 249 -6.02 -23.06 -14.20
C ALA A 249 -5.85 -22.51 -15.61
N LYS A 250 -6.60 -21.48 -15.98
CA LYS A 250 -6.45 -20.80 -17.26
C LYS A 250 -5.11 -20.09 -17.36
N TYR A 251 -4.71 -19.37 -16.32
CA TYR A 251 -3.42 -18.70 -16.26
C TYR A 251 -2.25 -19.67 -16.50
N ILE A 252 -2.24 -20.82 -15.82
CA ILE A 252 -1.20 -21.85 -15.99
C ILE A 252 -1.20 -22.39 -17.42
N LYS A 253 -2.38 -22.73 -17.96
CA LYS A 253 -2.52 -23.28 -19.31
C LYS A 253 -1.98 -22.33 -20.38
N GLU A 254 -2.41 -21.05 -20.36
CA GLU A 254 -1.95 -20.05 -21.34
C GLU A 254 -0.42 -19.89 -21.30
N LEU A 255 0.16 -19.81 -20.11
CA LEU A 255 1.62 -19.70 -19.98
C LEU A 255 2.36 -20.97 -20.47
N GLN A 256 1.81 -22.16 -20.29
CA GLN A 256 2.37 -23.40 -20.85
C GLN A 256 2.37 -23.39 -22.38
N GLU A 257 1.34 -22.80 -22.98
CA GLU A 257 1.21 -22.62 -24.43
C GLU A 257 2.05 -21.43 -24.96
N GLY A 258 2.69 -20.66 -24.08
CA GLY A 258 3.54 -19.51 -24.42
C GLY A 258 2.76 -18.20 -24.61
N ASN A 259 1.49 -18.16 -24.22
CA ASN A 259 0.64 -16.97 -24.28
C ASN A 259 0.68 -16.20 -22.97
N LEU A 260 0.55 -14.87 -23.06
CA LEU A 260 0.34 -14.02 -21.88
C LEU A 260 -1.16 -13.94 -21.57
N PRO A 261 -1.59 -14.41 -20.38
CA PRO A 261 -3.01 -14.41 -20.00
C PRO A 261 -3.44 -13.07 -19.42
N ASN A 262 -3.32 -11.98 -20.16
CA ASN A 262 -3.64 -10.64 -19.69
C ASN A 262 -4.59 -9.89 -20.62
N GLU A 263 -5.29 -8.92 -20.02
CA GLU A 263 -6.07 -7.89 -20.70
C GLU A 263 -5.41 -6.54 -20.45
N SER A 264 -5.64 -5.56 -21.32
CA SER A 264 -5.10 -4.23 -21.18
C SER A 264 -6.05 -3.17 -21.69
N GLU A 265 -5.95 -1.98 -21.13
CA GLU A 265 -6.63 -0.76 -21.57
C GLU A 265 -5.65 0.37 -21.76
N GLU A 266 -5.90 1.23 -22.73
CA GLU A 266 -5.18 2.49 -22.91
C GLU A 266 -5.88 3.58 -22.10
N LEU A 267 -5.10 4.29 -21.28
CA LEU A 267 -5.62 5.38 -20.44
C LEU A 267 -5.73 6.67 -21.25
N THR A 268 -6.92 7.25 -21.28
CA THR A 268 -7.12 8.58 -21.84
C THR A 268 -6.37 9.65 -21.02
N LYS A 269 -6.29 10.86 -21.53
CA LYS A 269 -5.67 11.96 -20.75
C LYS A 269 -6.47 12.28 -19.49
N GLU A 270 -7.77 12.16 -19.55
CA GLU A 270 -8.67 12.33 -18.41
C GLU A 270 -8.44 11.24 -17.35
N ASP A 271 -8.28 9.97 -17.77
CA ASP A 271 -7.95 8.87 -16.85
C ASP A 271 -6.62 9.12 -16.16
N GLN A 272 -5.58 9.49 -16.92
CA GLN A 272 -4.26 9.82 -16.39
C GLN A 272 -4.32 11.01 -15.41
N PHE A 273 -5.13 12.03 -15.71
CA PHE A 273 -5.35 13.16 -14.82
C PHE A 273 -6.05 12.73 -13.53
N ASN A 274 -7.15 11.99 -13.63
CA ASN A 274 -7.93 11.52 -12.50
C ASN A 274 -7.11 10.61 -11.57
N GLU A 275 -6.29 9.71 -12.15
CA GLU A 275 -5.34 8.88 -11.38
C GLU A 275 -4.28 9.71 -10.67
N TYR A 276 -3.70 10.68 -11.36
CA TYR A 276 -2.70 11.58 -10.76
C TYR A 276 -3.29 12.39 -9.61
N LEU A 277 -4.55 12.82 -9.74
CA LEU A 277 -5.26 13.53 -8.70
C LEU A 277 -5.56 12.63 -7.49
N MET A 278 -6.10 11.42 -7.74
CA MET A 278 -6.41 10.43 -6.71
C MET A 278 -5.14 10.07 -5.91
N THR A 279 -4.08 9.69 -6.59
CA THR A 279 -2.83 9.29 -5.94
C THR A 279 -2.16 10.45 -5.23
N GLY A 280 -2.13 11.63 -5.83
CA GLY A 280 -1.45 12.81 -5.27
C GLY A 280 -2.10 13.33 -3.99
N LEU A 281 -3.43 13.46 -3.94
CA LEU A 281 -4.15 13.99 -2.78
C LEU A 281 -4.10 13.07 -1.55
N ARG A 282 -3.81 11.79 -1.74
CA ARG A 282 -3.60 10.84 -0.64
C ARG A 282 -2.27 11.03 0.09
N THR A 283 -1.32 11.74 -0.50
CA THR A 283 0.07 11.77 -0.04
C THR A 283 0.51 13.15 0.46
N ILE A 284 1.63 13.16 1.19
CA ILE A 284 2.29 14.41 1.57
C ILE A 284 2.91 15.15 0.38
N TRP A 285 3.13 14.46 -0.75
CA TRP A 285 3.72 15.07 -1.95
C TRP A 285 2.69 15.90 -2.73
N GLY A 286 1.42 15.53 -2.69
CA GLY A 286 0.34 16.28 -3.35
C GLY A 286 0.37 16.21 -4.87
N VAL A 287 -0.43 17.07 -5.50
CA VAL A 287 -0.57 17.21 -6.96
C VAL A 287 0.15 18.46 -7.43
N SER A 288 1.27 18.29 -8.15
CA SER A 288 2.01 19.40 -8.78
C SER A 288 1.21 19.96 -9.94
N LEU A 289 0.81 21.23 -9.85
CA LEU A 289 0.07 21.90 -10.94
C LEU A 289 0.92 22.03 -12.21
N ASN A 290 2.24 22.01 -12.10
CA ASN A 290 3.12 22.05 -13.26
C ASN A 290 3.14 20.73 -14.04
N LYS A 291 2.76 19.60 -13.40
CA LYS A 291 2.62 18.30 -14.06
C LYS A 291 1.22 18.05 -14.63
N VAL A 292 0.24 18.83 -14.21
CA VAL A 292 -1.12 18.76 -14.75
C VAL A 292 -1.12 19.36 -16.16
N ALA A 293 -1.69 18.66 -17.14
CA ALA A 293 -1.84 19.16 -18.50
C ALA A 293 -2.57 20.51 -18.51
N GLU A 294 -2.14 21.41 -19.40
CA GLU A 294 -2.60 22.80 -19.40
C GLU A 294 -4.13 22.89 -19.54
N GLU A 295 -4.71 22.02 -20.33
CA GLU A 295 -6.15 21.91 -20.57
C GLU A 295 -6.96 21.62 -19.31
N PHE A 296 -6.40 20.95 -18.30
CA PHE A 296 -7.09 20.58 -17.03
C PHE A 296 -6.71 21.50 -15.86
N ARG A 297 -5.62 22.25 -15.96
CA ARG A 297 -5.06 23.02 -14.84
C ARG A 297 -5.98 24.12 -14.33
N GLU A 298 -6.57 24.90 -15.22
CA GLU A 298 -7.45 25.99 -14.86
C GLU A 298 -8.73 25.48 -14.20
N GLN A 299 -9.32 24.42 -14.76
CA GLN A 299 -10.47 23.75 -14.20
C GLN A 299 -10.18 23.21 -12.78
N LEU A 300 -9.02 22.52 -12.60
CA LEU A 300 -8.63 21.99 -11.30
C LEU A 300 -8.52 23.09 -10.24
N VAL A 301 -7.84 24.20 -10.56
CA VAL A 301 -7.68 25.33 -9.64
C VAL A 301 -9.04 25.94 -9.28
N THR A 302 -9.91 26.11 -10.27
CA THR A 302 -11.25 26.69 -10.07
C THR A 302 -12.13 25.77 -9.22
N SER A 303 -12.19 24.48 -9.53
CA SER A 303 -13.00 23.50 -8.78
C SER A 303 -12.47 23.25 -7.37
N SER A 304 -11.15 23.38 -7.15
CA SER A 304 -10.56 23.23 -5.82
C SER A 304 -10.87 24.38 -4.87
N LYS A 305 -11.33 25.55 -5.38
CA LYS A 305 -11.52 26.76 -4.58
C LYS A 305 -12.49 26.53 -3.40
N LYS A 306 -13.62 25.88 -3.65
CA LYS A 306 -14.61 25.56 -2.59
C LYS A 306 -13.96 24.81 -1.43
N PHE A 307 -13.13 23.81 -1.71
CA PHE A 307 -12.45 22.99 -0.70
C PHE A 307 -11.31 23.72 0.00
N ILE A 308 -10.68 24.67 -0.71
CA ILE A 308 -9.66 25.56 -0.11
C ILE A 308 -10.34 26.53 0.87
N ASP A 309 -11.45 27.12 0.48
CA ASP A 309 -12.24 28.04 1.34
C ASP A 309 -12.77 27.32 2.58
N GLU A 310 -13.12 26.03 2.47
CA GLU A 310 -13.50 25.15 3.58
C GLU A 310 -12.31 24.67 4.44
N GLY A 311 -11.09 24.94 4.02
CA GLY A 311 -9.85 24.53 4.70
C GLY A 311 -9.54 23.03 4.58
N LEU A 312 -10.08 22.33 3.58
CA LEU A 312 -9.84 20.92 3.31
C LEU A 312 -8.63 20.71 2.39
N LEU A 313 -8.43 21.62 1.44
CA LEU A 313 -7.29 21.64 0.53
C LEU A 313 -6.47 22.92 0.70
N ILE A 314 -5.23 22.88 0.23
CA ILE A 314 -4.33 24.04 0.20
C ILE A 314 -3.43 23.96 -1.03
N ILE A 315 -3.12 25.11 -1.65
CA ILE A 315 -2.07 25.20 -2.65
C ILE A 315 -0.82 25.77 -1.99
N LYS A 316 0.24 24.97 -1.91
CA LYS A 316 1.56 25.39 -1.40
C LYS A 316 2.51 25.69 -2.54
N ARG A 317 3.41 26.69 -2.34
CA ARG A 317 4.56 26.91 -3.21
C ARG A 317 5.73 26.11 -2.66
N GLU A 318 6.31 25.26 -3.49
CA GLU A 318 7.47 24.44 -3.14
C GLU A 318 8.63 24.78 -4.05
N THR A 319 9.79 25.06 -3.47
CA THR A 319 11.02 25.30 -4.22
C THR A 319 11.73 23.98 -4.39
N LYS A 320 11.83 23.46 -5.60
CA LYS A 320 12.69 22.30 -5.87
C LYS A 320 14.15 22.72 -5.88
N GLN A 321 14.94 22.27 -4.91
CA GLN A 321 16.40 22.29 -5.03
C GLN A 321 16.78 21.30 -6.14
N SER A 322 17.17 21.78 -7.31
CA SER A 322 17.81 20.93 -8.30
C SER A 322 19.28 20.74 -7.89
N ALA A 323 19.72 19.49 -7.84
CA ALA A 323 21.10 19.13 -7.53
C ALA A 323 22.12 19.51 -8.65
N SER A 324 21.69 20.20 -9.70
CA SER A 324 22.57 20.63 -10.79
C SER A 324 22.18 22.01 -11.33
N SER A 325 23.13 22.92 -11.21
CA SER A 325 23.30 24.20 -11.94
C SER A 325 22.35 25.37 -11.65
N LEU A 326 22.97 26.46 -11.39
CA LEU A 326 22.76 27.93 -11.60
C LEU A 326 21.58 28.40 -12.50
N SER A 327 20.40 27.78 -12.49
CA SER A 327 19.29 28.29 -13.30
C SER A 327 17.97 28.20 -12.51
N ARG A 328 17.40 29.41 -12.29
CA ARG A 328 16.02 29.73 -11.87
C ARG A 328 15.34 28.71 -10.97
N CYS A 329 15.11 29.09 -9.71
CA CYS A 329 14.15 28.43 -8.81
C CYS A 329 12.79 28.32 -9.54
N ASN A 330 12.47 27.15 -10.10
CA ASN A 330 11.13 26.88 -10.57
C ASN A 330 10.27 26.64 -9.35
N GLU A 331 9.51 27.65 -8.95
CA GLU A 331 8.45 27.49 -7.95
C GLU A 331 7.40 26.53 -8.51
N ASP A 332 7.19 25.42 -7.82
CA ASP A 332 6.10 24.50 -8.12
C ASP A 332 4.91 24.84 -7.20
N ARG A 333 3.72 24.89 -7.76
CA ARG A 333 2.48 25.03 -7.00
C ARG A 333 1.89 23.65 -6.81
N VAL A 334 1.73 23.22 -5.57
CA VAL A 334 1.28 21.87 -5.23
C VAL A 334 -0.04 21.93 -4.47
N LEU A 335 -1.07 21.29 -5.01
CA LEU A 335 -2.35 21.10 -4.34
C LEU A 335 -2.23 19.91 -3.37
N LYS A 336 -2.58 20.13 -2.10
CA LYS A 336 -2.46 19.11 -1.02
C LYS A 336 -3.70 19.11 -0.15
N THR A 337 -3.99 17.97 0.44
CA THR A 337 -4.92 17.86 1.56
C THR A 337 -4.32 18.51 2.81
N THR A 338 -5.16 19.21 3.58
CA THR A 338 -4.83 19.68 4.92
C THR A 338 -5.01 18.53 5.94
N ALA A 339 -4.65 18.75 7.20
CA ALA A 339 -4.96 17.78 8.27
C ALA A 339 -6.47 17.50 8.36
N LYS A 340 -7.32 18.52 8.17
CA LYS A 340 -8.79 18.40 8.15
C LYS A 340 -9.30 17.61 6.94
N GLY A 341 -8.65 17.77 5.78
CA GLY A 341 -9.06 17.13 4.53
C GLY A 341 -8.55 15.70 4.35
N LYS A 342 -7.54 15.25 5.12
CA LYS A 342 -6.90 13.94 4.90
C LYS A 342 -7.87 12.76 4.97
N PHE A 343 -8.75 12.71 5.95
CA PHE A 343 -9.75 11.63 6.08
C PHE A 343 -10.72 11.58 4.88
N LEU A 344 -10.90 12.70 4.20
CA LEU A 344 -11.81 12.87 3.06
C LEU A 344 -11.08 12.84 1.71
N ALA A 345 -9.81 12.47 1.67
CA ALA A 345 -8.97 12.66 0.47
C ALA A 345 -9.54 12.00 -0.78
N ASP A 346 -10.08 10.79 -0.67
CA ASP A 346 -10.65 10.05 -1.80
C ASP A 346 -11.92 10.71 -2.33
N GLY A 347 -12.80 11.17 -1.44
CA GLY A 347 -13.99 11.94 -1.81
C GLY A 347 -13.63 13.27 -2.46
N LEU A 348 -12.64 13.99 -1.90
CA LEU A 348 -12.16 15.26 -2.46
C LEU A 348 -11.57 15.06 -3.86
N ALA A 349 -10.82 13.97 -4.06
CA ALA A 349 -10.29 13.64 -5.38
C ALA A 349 -11.40 13.34 -6.38
N SER A 350 -12.38 12.51 -6.00
CA SER A 350 -13.52 12.13 -6.85
C SER A 350 -14.35 13.35 -7.29
N GLU A 351 -14.56 14.32 -6.40
CA GLU A 351 -15.26 15.57 -6.70
C GLU A 351 -14.52 16.49 -7.69
N LEU A 352 -13.23 16.27 -7.86
CA LEU A 352 -12.37 17.03 -8.77
C LEU A 352 -12.07 16.29 -10.07
N PHE A 353 -12.61 15.09 -10.27
CA PHE A 353 -12.43 14.32 -11.49
C PHE A 353 -13.08 14.99 -12.70
N ILE A 354 -12.48 14.74 -13.84
CA ILE A 354 -13.10 15.02 -15.13
C ILE A 354 -13.84 13.77 -15.56
N VAL A 355 -15.18 13.92 -15.63
CA VAL A 355 -16.08 12.87 -16.11
C VAL A 355 -16.61 13.32 -17.45
N LYS A 356 -16.57 12.44 -18.45
CA LYS A 356 -17.15 12.69 -19.78
C LYS A 356 -18.65 12.55 -19.77
#